data_ded73eec1dde0007d2cf2ad0591f1ae9
#
_entry.id   ded73eec1dde0007d2cf2ad0591f1ae9
#
_cell.length_a   1.000
_cell.length_b   1.000
_cell.length_c   1.000
_cell.angle_alpha   90.00
_cell.angle_beta   90.00
_cell.angle_gamma   90.00
#
_symmetry.space_group_name_H-M   'P 1'
#
loop_
_entity.id
_entity.type
_entity.pdbx_description
1 polymer ?
#
loop_
_entity_poly.entity_id
_entity_poly.type
_entity_poly.pdbx_seq_one_letter_code
_entity_poly.pdbx_strand_id
1 'polypeptide(L)'
;GAAVAVPSRAVGSGLGPMHAHFVLAHPEPNSFNGHLVQQGSSALREAGWTVSISDLYGMGFDTCERAAHFTAPLDAARFDVQAEQRHASASGTLPAVVREELARLDAADLVVLQYPMWWHLPPAMLKGWFDRVFAYGEGYTSAKRFEDGRFVGRRAMLSVTVGTSAETYAHDGRSGDIDLMLWPVNFSLAYVGFTVLQPFVAYGVEAGLRYSDPGVVKARLAGIVAAFRDELPRAGSRAVLPFNRKAEWGADGRIRPDAPVHSPFIRRRKQLDLE
;
A
#
# COMPACT_ATOMS: atom_id res chain seq x y z
N GLY A 1 -10.25 25.90 3.15
CA GLY A 1 -11.00 24.96 2.43
C GLY A 1 -11.51 23.87 3.37
N ALA A 2 -12.81 23.60 3.39
CA ALA A 2 -13.41 22.62 4.25
C ALA A 2 -12.97 21.20 3.84
N ALA A 3 -12.46 20.42 4.78
CA ALA A 3 -12.20 19.00 4.60
C ALA A 3 -13.55 18.31 4.36
N VAL A 4 -13.73 17.74 3.17
CA VAL A 4 -14.88 16.90 2.87
C VAL A 4 -14.69 15.58 3.62
N ALA A 5 -15.47 15.40 4.68
CA ALA A 5 -15.53 14.13 5.40
C ALA A 5 -16.09 13.07 4.46
N VAL A 6 -15.24 12.12 4.03
CA VAL A 6 -15.69 10.85 3.44
C VAL A 6 -16.41 10.10 4.56
N PRO A 7 -17.65 9.61 4.36
CA PRO A 7 -18.34 8.86 5.40
C PRO A 7 -17.51 7.63 5.75
N SER A 8 -16.82 7.68 6.90
CA SER A 8 -16.27 6.50 7.52
C SER A 8 -17.47 5.62 7.89
N ARG A 9 -17.37 4.31 7.66
CA ARG A 9 -18.20 3.35 8.36
C ARG A 9 -18.10 3.74 9.83
N ALA A 10 -19.23 4.18 10.40
CA ALA A 10 -19.25 4.73 11.76
C ALA A 10 -18.59 3.69 12.67
N VAL A 11 -17.59 4.12 13.43
CA VAL A 11 -17.04 3.32 14.52
C VAL A 11 -18.22 3.01 15.45
N GLY A 12 -18.70 1.76 15.42
CA GLY A 12 -19.76 1.32 16.33
C GLY A 12 -21.03 0.69 15.77
N SER A 13 -21.18 0.45 14.44
CA SER A 13 -22.41 -0.18 13.90
C SER A 13 -22.19 -1.52 13.17
N GLY A 14 -21.09 -2.22 13.40
CA GLY A 14 -20.81 -3.55 12.84
C GLY A 14 -20.49 -4.54 13.95
N LEU A 15 -21.10 -5.70 13.89
CA LEU A 15 -21.12 -6.80 14.85
C LEU A 15 -19.75 -7.52 14.99
N GLY A 16 -18.64 -6.82 15.29
CA GLY A 16 -17.35 -7.48 15.51
C GLY A 16 -16.18 -6.50 15.68
N PRO A 17 -15.02 -6.98 16.18
CA PRO A 17 -13.82 -6.17 16.31
C PRO A 17 -13.31 -5.75 14.93
N MET A 18 -12.68 -4.57 14.85
CA MET A 18 -11.94 -4.13 13.65
C MET A 18 -10.83 -5.14 13.30
N HIS A 19 -10.56 -5.32 12.02
CA HIS A 19 -9.51 -6.21 11.54
C HIS A 19 -8.41 -5.45 10.80
N ALA A 20 -7.16 -5.67 11.17
CA ALA A 20 -6.00 -5.17 10.45
C ALA A 20 -5.23 -6.31 9.77
N HIS A 21 -4.78 -6.06 8.55
CA HIS A 21 -3.95 -6.99 7.80
C HIS A 21 -2.62 -6.35 7.45
N PHE A 22 -1.52 -6.98 7.86
CA PHE A 22 -0.17 -6.57 7.46
C PHE A 22 0.31 -7.39 6.27
N VAL A 23 0.92 -6.71 5.30
CA VAL A 23 1.70 -7.34 4.24
C VAL A 23 3.17 -6.95 4.47
N LEU A 24 3.99 -7.92 4.89
CA LEU A 24 5.41 -7.72 5.19
C LEU A 24 6.27 -8.17 4.01
N ALA A 25 7.11 -7.26 3.52
CA ALA A 25 8.08 -7.56 2.47
C ALA A 25 9.52 -7.31 2.96
N HIS A 26 10.05 -8.22 3.79
CA HIS A 26 11.46 -8.22 4.22
C HIS A 26 11.98 -9.65 4.37
N PRO A 27 13.18 -9.99 3.82
CA PRO A 27 13.72 -11.36 3.86
C PRO A 27 14.17 -11.81 5.24
N GLU A 28 14.53 -10.88 6.14
CA GLU A 28 14.96 -11.17 7.51
C GLU A 28 13.81 -10.95 8.48
N PRO A 29 13.28 -12.02 9.11
CA PRO A 29 12.14 -11.90 10.04
C PRO A 29 12.48 -11.10 11.31
N ASN A 30 13.74 -11.07 11.73
CA ASN A 30 14.22 -10.28 12.87
C ASN A 30 14.65 -8.86 12.49
N SER A 31 14.35 -8.41 11.27
CA SER A 31 14.61 -7.04 10.83
C SER A 31 13.77 -6.02 11.60
N PHE A 32 14.16 -4.75 11.50
CA PHE A 32 13.34 -3.67 12.08
C PHE A 32 11.94 -3.61 11.44
N ASN A 33 11.79 -4.00 10.16
CA ASN A 33 10.48 -4.14 9.52
C ASN A 33 9.63 -5.24 10.17
N GLY A 34 10.19 -6.41 10.43
CA GLY A 34 9.52 -7.48 11.17
C GLY A 34 9.17 -7.06 12.59
N HIS A 35 10.07 -6.33 13.26
CA HIS A 35 9.83 -5.79 14.60
C HIS A 35 8.67 -4.78 14.62
N LEU A 36 8.58 -3.87 13.65
CA LEU A 36 7.44 -2.96 13.52
C LEU A 36 6.12 -3.71 13.34
N VAL A 37 6.09 -4.77 12.50
CA VAL A 37 4.87 -5.59 12.35
C VAL A 37 4.48 -6.25 13.68
N GLN A 38 5.43 -6.80 14.43
CA GLN A 38 5.15 -7.38 15.75
C GLN A 38 4.59 -6.35 16.72
N GLN A 39 5.24 -5.21 16.84
CA GLN A 39 4.86 -4.15 17.77
C GLN A 39 3.53 -3.48 17.40
N GLY A 40 3.31 -3.23 16.11
CA GLY A 40 2.03 -2.72 15.60
C GLY A 40 0.89 -3.71 15.81
N SER A 41 1.14 -5.00 15.55
CA SER A 41 0.17 -6.07 15.80
C SER A 41 -0.22 -6.19 17.28
N SER A 42 0.76 -6.07 18.20
CA SER A 42 0.50 -6.02 19.64
C SER A 42 -0.37 -4.83 20.00
N ALA A 43 0.01 -3.63 19.58
CA ALA A 43 -0.74 -2.41 19.88
C ALA A 43 -2.18 -2.47 19.37
N LEU A 44 -2.41 -3.01 18.17
CA LEU A 44 -3.76 -3.20 17.63
C LEU A 44 -4.56 -4.21 18.45
N ARG A 45 -3.96 -5.35 18.83
CA ARG A 45 -4.64 -6.35 19.67
C ARG A 45 -4.97 -5.80 21.06
N GLU A 46 -4.07 -5.04 21.66
CA GLU A 46 -4.29 -4.33 22.93
C GLU A 46 -5.47 -3.34 22.81
N ALA A 47 -5.68 -2.76 21.63
CA ALA A 47 -6.81 -1.88 21.31
C ALA A 47 -8.09 -2.64 20.88
N GLY A 48 -8.12 -3.95 20.96
CA GLY A 48 -9.29 -4.79 20.66
C GLY A 48 -9.46 -5.17 19.18
N TRP A 49 -8.44 -4.97 18.33
CA TRP A 49 -8.47 -5.39 16.93
C TRP A 49 -8.07 -6.85 16.79
N THR A 50 -8.57 -7.50 15.74
CA THR A 50 -7.96 -8.74 15.23
C THR A 50 -6.89 -8.40 14.21
N VAL A 51 -5.86 -9.24 14.07
CA VAL A 51 -4.72 -8.99 13.19
C VAL A 51 -4.33 -10.24 12.45
N SER A 52 -4.16 -10.13 11.14
CA SER A 52 -3.53 -11.14 10.27
C SER A 52 -2.29 -10.57 9.57
N ILE A 53 -1.38 -11.44 9.13
CA ILE A 53 -0.10 -11.07 8.53
C ILE A 53 0.15 -11.97 7.33
N SER A 54 0.51 -11.37 6.18
CA SER A 54 1.15 -12.03 5.05
C SER A 54 2.64 -11.67 5.07
N ASP A 55 3.47 -12.57 5.59
CA ASP A 55 4.92 -12.49 5.45
C ASP A 55 5.29 -13.07 4.09
N LEU A 56 5.52 -12.19 3.10
CA LEU A 56 5.71 -12.60 1.71
C LEU A 56 6.94 -13.48 1.50
N TYR A 57 8.02 -13.24 2.25
CA TYR A 57 9.22 -14.08 2.20
C TYR A 57 9.01 -15.39 2.96
N GLY A 58 8.43 -15.31 4.17
CA GLY A 58 8.16 -16.50 5.00
C GLY A 58 7.19 -17.48 4.33
N MET A 59 6.20 -16.99 3.57
CA MET A 59 5.29 -17.84 2.82
C MET A 59 5.82 -18.29 1.45
N GLY A 60 7.02 -17.84 1.05
CA GLY A 60 7.62 -18.18 -0.25
C GLY A 60 6.80 -17.67 -1.43
N PHE A 61 6.23 -16.46 -1.33
CA PHE A 61 5.39 -15.90 -2.39
C PHE A 61 6.19 -15.78 -3.70
N ASP A 62 5.73 -16.46 -4.76
CA ASP A 62 6.34 -16.33 -6.09
C ASP A 62 5.93 -14.97 -6.70
N THR A 63 6.92 -14.11 -6.92
CA THR A 63 6.73 -12.73 -7.39
C THR A 63 6.49 -12.58 -8.88
N CYS A 64 6.88 -13.59 -9.67
CA CYS A 64 6.82 -13.49 -11.11
C CYS A 64 5.52 -14.13 -11.63
N GLU A 65 4.65 -13.35 -12.26
CA GLU A 65 3.49 -13.93 -12.94
C GLU A 65 3.93 -14.81 -14.11
N ARG A 66 3.39 -16.03 -14.20
CA ARG A 66 3.79 -17.05 -15.20
C ARG A 66 2.59 -17.88 -15.66
N ALA A 67 2.68 -18.39 -16.87
CA ALA A 67 1.68 -19.33 -17.41
C ALA A 67 1.47 -20.56 -16.48
N ALA A 68 2.55 -21.05 -15.85
CA ALA A 68 2.49 -22.22 -14.95
C ALA A 68 1.62 -22.00 -13.67
N HIS A 69 1.26 -20.76 -13.34
CA HIS A 69 0.35 -20.50 -12.23
C HIS A 69 -1.13 -20.80 -12.55
N PHE A 70 -1.46 -20.89 -13.82
CA PHE A 70 -2.83 -21.09 -14.28
C PHE A 70 -3.03 -22.54 -14.71
N THR A 71 -3.85 -23.29 -13.96
CA THR A 71 -4.08 -24.72 -14.19
C THR A 71 -5.07 -25.00 -15.33
N ALA A 72 -5.84 -24.00 -15.73
CA ALA A 72 -6.79 -24.05 -16.84
C ALA A 72 -6.57 -22.86 -17.77
N PRO A 73 -5.48 -22.86 -18.57
CA PRO A 73 -5.12 -21.73 -19.39
C PRO A 73 -6.16 -21.44 -20.47
N LEU A 74 -6.37 -20.14 -20.76
CA LEU A 74 -7.24 -19.69 -21.86
C LEU A 74 -6.68 -20.15 -23.22
N ASP A 75 -5.37 -20.03 -23.40
CA ASP A 75 -4.64 -20.46 -24.59
C ASP A 75 -3.31 -21.10 -24.14
N ALA A 76 -3.17 -22.41 -24.36
CA ALA A 76 -1.96 -23.14 -23.99
C ALA A 76 -0.72 -22.77 -24.82
N ALA A 77 -0.91 -22.16 -25.98
CA ALA A 77 0.19 -21.80 -26.89
C ALA A 77 0.69 -20.37 -26.66
N ARG A 78 -0.11 -19.52 -26.00
CA ARG A 78 0.22 -18.10 -25.81
C ARG A 78 -0.21 -17.62 -24.43
N PHE A 79 0.72 -17.10 -23.68
CA PHE A 79 0.47 -16.46 -22.38
C PHE A 79 0.28 -14.95 -22.55
N ASP A 80 -0.96 -14.48 -22.40
CA ASP A 80 -1.32 -13.09 -22.26
C ASP A 80 -1.79 -12.88 -20.81
N VAL A 81 -0.99 -12.20 -20.00
CA VAL A 81 -1.21 -12.08 -18.56
C VAL A 81 -2.60 -11.56 -18.21
N GLN A 82 -3.04 -10.48 -18.86
CA GLN A 82 -4.32 -9.86 -18.53
C GLN A 82 -5.51 -10.70 -18.99
N ALA A 83 -5.41 -11.30 -20.17
CA ALA A 83 -6.44 -12.19 -20.70
C ALA A 83 -6.58 -13.44 -19.82
N GLU A 84 -5.44 -14.01 -19.38
CA GLU A 84 -5.40 -15.18 -18.52
C GLU A 84 -5.98 -14.91 -17.14
N GLN A 85 -5.60 -13.78 -16.50
CA GLN A 85 -6.16 -13.36 -15.23
C GLN A 85 -7.68 -13.17 -15.32
N ARG A 86 -8.17 -12.55 -16.41
CA ARG A 86 -9.62 -12.38 -16.66
C ARG A 86 -10.32 -13.73 -16.78
N HIS A 87 -9.75 -14.66 -17.55
CA HIS A 87 -10.29 -15.99 -17.75
C HIS A 87 -10.35 -16.75 -16.41
N ALA A 88 -9.25 -16.78 -15.67
CA ALA A 88 -9.15 -17.45 -14.39
C ALA A 88 -10.09 -16.85 -13.33
N SER A 89 -10.26 -15.53 -13.34
CA SER A 89 -11.23 -14.84 -12.51
C SER A 89 -12.67 -15.28 -12.82
N ALA A 90 -13.05 -15.25 -14.10
CA ALA A 90 -14.39 -15.64 -14.54
C ALA A 90 -14.72 -17.11 -14.30
N SER A 91 -13.73 -18.00 -14.39
CA SER A 91 -13.88 -19.44 -14.18
C SER A 91 -13.64 -19.89 -12.73
N GLY A 92 -13.25 -18.99 -11.82
CA GLY A 92 -12.93 -19.33 -10.44
C GLY A 92 -11.62 -20.13 -10.26
N THR A 93 -10.73 -20.09 -11.26
CA THR A 93 -9.47 -20.84 -11.30
C THR A 93 -8.22 -20.02 -11.00
N LEU A 94 -8.38 -18.81 -10.45
CA LEU A 94 -7.24 -18.02 -9.97
C LEU A 94 -6.38 -18.85 -9.01
N PRO A 95 -5.04 -18.68 -9.02
CA PRO A 95 -4.15 -19.38 -8.10
C PRO A 95 -4.61 -19.24 -6.65
N ALA A 96 -4.53 -20.32 -5.85
CA ALA A 96 -5.02 -20.32 -4.48
C ALA A 96 -4.42 -19.21 -3.63
N VAL A 97 -3.10 -18.96 -3.74
CA VAL A 97 -2.41 -17.91 -3.02
C VAL A 97 -2.97 -16.52 -3.34
N VAL A 98 -3.38 -16.27 -4.60
CA VAL A 98 -3.99 -14.99 -5.01
C VAL A 98 -5.37 -14.83 -4.39
N ARG A 99 -6.20 -15.88 -4.42
CA ARG A 99 -7.53 -15.87 -3.81
C ARG A 99 -7.47 -15.65 -2.29
N GLU A 100 -6.50 -16.28 -1.63
CA GLU A 100 -6.29 -16.13 -0.18
C GLU A 100 -5.86 -14.71 0.18
N GLU A 101 -4.93 -14.10 -0.58
CA GLU A 101 -4.53 -12.72 -0.37
C GLU A 101 -5.70 -11.75 -0.59
N LEU A 102 -6.47 -11.93 -1.66
CA LEU A 102 -7.67 -11.14 -1.90
C LEU A 102 -8.68 -11.27 -0.75
N ALA A 103 -8.88 -12.48 -0.23
CA ALA A 103 -9.78 -12.72 0.90
C ALA A 103 -9.29 -12.02 2.19
N ARG A 104 -7.97 -12.00 2.45
CA ARG A 104 -7.36 -11.26 3.57
C ARG A 104 -7.57 -9.75 3.43
N LEU A 105 -7.39 -9.23 2.22
CA LEU A 105 -7.66 -7.82 1.93
C LEU A 105 -9.14 -7.46 2.08
N ASP A 106 -10.05 -8.34 1.64
CA ASP A 106 -11.49 -8.13 1.79
C ASP A 106 -11.96 -8.16 3.25
N ALA A 107 -11.29 -8.95 4.10
CA ALA A 107 -11.61 -9.03 5.52
C ALA A 107 -11.10 -7.82 6.32
N ALA A 108 -10.10 -7.10 5.81
CA ALA A 108 -9.43 -6.04 6.55
C ALA A 108 -10.18 -4.71 6.51
N ASP A 109 -10.29 -4.04 7.65
CA ASP A 109 -10.69 -2.63 7.76
C ASP A 109 -9.49 -1.70 7.52
N LEU A 110 -8.27 -2.19 7.86
CA LEU A 110 -7.00 -1.51 7.64
C LEU A 110 -5.97 -2.48 7.07
N VAL A 111 -5.37 -2.14 5.94
CA VAL A 111 -4.22 -2.85 5.36
C VAL A 111 -2.96 -2.01 5.58
N VAL A 112 -1.91 -2.62 6.12
CA VAL A 112 -0.61 -1.97 6.33
C VAL A 112 0.45 -2.68 5.49
N LEU A 113 1.02 -1.98 4.52
CA LEU A 113 2.14 -2.50 3.73
C LEU A 113 3.44 -2.11 4.42
N GLN A 114 4.14 -3.08 5.01
CA GLN A 114 5.40 -2.88 5.74
C GLN A 114 6.59 -3.32 4.90
N TYR A 115 7.47 -2.36 4.54
CA TYR A 115 8.63 -2.68 3.72
C TYR A 115 9.78 -1.67 3.86
N PRO A 116 11.04 -2.05 3.58
CA PRO A 116 12.14 -1.12 3.43
C PRO A 116 12.12 -0.52 2.02
N MET A 117 12.45 0.76 1.90
CA MET A 117 12.67 1.35 0.59
C MET A 117 14.05 0.93 0.06
N TRP A 118 14.07 0.19 -1.04
CA TRP A 118 15.27 -0.22 -1.75
C TRP A 118 15.30 0.39 -3.16
N TRP A 119 16.37 1.09 -3.49
CA TRP A 119 16.47 1.76 -4.79
C TRP A 119 15.26 2.68 -5.09
N HIS A 120 14.82 3.43 -4.07
CA HIS A 120 13.69 4.37 -4.14
C HIS A 120 12.33 3.73 -4.45
N LEU A 121 12.23 2.40 -4.37
CA LEU A 121 11.05 1.59 -4.69
C LEU A 121 10.78 0.57 -3.57
N PRO A 122 9.61 -0.06 -3.54
CA PRO A 122 9.39 -1.23 -2.71
C PRO A 122 10.25 -2.41 -3.22
N PRO A 123 10.60 -3.38 -2.34
CA PRO A 123 11.26 -4.61 -2.75
C PRO A 123 10.51 -5.31 -3.89
N ALA A 124 11.24 -6.02 -4.77
CA ALA A 124 10.65 -6.80 -5.87
C ALA A 124 9.55 -7.75 -5.39
N MET A 125 9.70 -8.31 -4.18
CA MET A 125 8.71 -9.16 -3.52
C MET A 125 7.35 -8.45 -3.43
N LEU A 126 7.30 -7.21 -2.96
CA LEU A 126 6.06 -6.45 -2.83
C LEU A 126 5.52 -6.04 -4.21
N LYS A 127 6.38 -5.66 -5.16
CA LYS A 127 5.93 -5.33 -6.53
C LYS A 127 5.29 -6.55 -7.20
N GLY A 128 5.91 -7.74 -7.07
CA GLY A 128 5.34 -8.97 -7.62
C GLY A 128 4.03 -9.38 -6.93
N TRP A 129 3.89 -9.09 -5.63
CA TRP A 129 2.62 -9.27 -4.94
C TRP A 129 1.52 -8.38 -5.55
N PHE A 130 1.80 -7.09 -5.85
CA PHE A 130 0.86 -6.22 -6.57
C PHE A 130 0.46 -6.79 -7.92
N ASP A 131 1.43 -7.22 -8.72
CA ASP A 131 1.21 -7.73 -10.08
C ASP A 131 0.31 -8.96 -10.12
N ARG A 132 0.38 -9.80 -9.08
CA ARG A 132 -0.37 -11.04 -9.02
C ARG A 132 -1.69 -10.91 -8.26
N VAL A 133 -1.70 -10.22 -7.13
CA VAL A 133 -2.89 -10.13 -6.27
C VAL A 133 -3.92 -9.16 -6.85
N PHE A 134 -3.48 -8.04 -7.45
CA PHE A 134 -4.42 -7.16 -8.14
C PHE A 134 -4.70 -7.65 -9.56
N ALA A 135 -5.03 -8.95 -9.67
CA ALA A 135 -5.36 -9.60 -10.93
C ALA A 135 -6.57 -8.95 -11.62
N TYR A 136 -6.49 -8.85 -12.96
CA TYR A 136 -7.62 -8.36 -13.75
C TYR A 136 -8.85 -9.29 -13.64
N GLY A 137 -9.98 -8.71 -13.34
CA GLY A 137 -11.24 -9.41 -13.10
C GLY A 137 -11.64 -9.36 -11.62
N GLU A 138 -10.77 -9.83 -10.72
CA GLU A 138 -11.02 -9.81 -9.27
C GLU A 138 -10.47 -8.56 -8.59
N GLY A 139 -9.20 -8.23 -8.75
CA GLY A 139 -8.57 -7.07 -8.11
C GLY A 139 -9.10 -5.75 -8.68
N TYR A 140 -9.24 -5.69 -9.99
CA TYR A 140 -9.79 -4.54 -10.71
C TYR A 140 -10.34 -4.92 -12.08
N THR A 141 -11.12 -4.00 -12.68
CA THR A 141 -11.50 -4.02 -14.11
C THR A 141 -11.53 -2.59 -14.65
N SER A 142 -11.81 -2.43 -15.94
CA SER A 142 -12.01 -1.09 -16.53
C SER A 142 -13.14 -0.29 -15.86
N ALA A 143 -14.15 -0.97 -15.34
CA ALA A 143 -15.30 -0.37 -14.64
C ALA A 143 -15.08 -0.30 -13.11
N LYS A 144 -14.41 -1.32 -12.53
CA LYS A 144 -14.20 -1.44 -11.07
C LYS A 144 -12.83 -0.91 -10.68
N ARG A 145 -12.71 0.40 -10.48
CA ARG A 145 -11.49 1.10 -10.05
C ARG A 145 -11.85 2.41 -9.36
N PHE A 146 -10.94 2.94 -8.55
CA PHE A 146 -11.12 4.15 -7.75
C PHE A 146 -12.39 4.06 -6.89
N GLU A 147 -13.35 4.99 -7.04
CA GLU A 147 -14.59 5.01 -6.27
C GLU A 147 -15.52 3.80 -6.50
N ASP A 148 -15.30 3.06 -7.60
CA ASP A 148 -16.01 1.83 -7.93
C ASP A 148 -15.13 0.58 -7.67
N GLY A 149 -13.96 0.76 -7.05
CA GLY A 149 -12.96 -0.31 -6.82
C GLY A 149 -13.41 -1.36 -5.81
N ARG A 150 -12.76 -2.54 -5.85
CA ARG A 150 -13.06 -3.68 -4.97
C ARG A 150 -12.99 -3.31 -3.49
N PHE A 151 -12.01 -2.51 -3.10
CA PHE A 151 -11.70 -2.25 -1.70
C PHE A 151 -12.30 -0.95 -1.16
N VAL A 152 -13.34 -0.42 -1.81
CA VAL A 152 -14.07 0.75 -1.32
C VAL A 152 -14.60 0.50 0.10
N GLY A 153 -14.43 1.50 0.98
CA GLY A 153 -14.78 1.41 2.40
C GLY A 153 -13.66 0.84 3.29
N ARG A 154 -12.56 0.36 2.71
CA ARG A 154 -11.36 -0.11 3.42
C ARG A 154 -10.24 0.92 3.35
N ARG A 155 -9.36 0.91 4.36
CA ARG A 155 -8.21 1.80 4.44
C ARG A 155 -6.93 1.06 4.15
N ALA A 156 -5.96 1.74 3.54
CA ALA A 156 -4.60 1.22 3.37
C ALA A 156 -3.58 2.28 3.77
N MET A 157 -2.46 1.83 4.34
CA MET A 157 -1.35 2.68 4.77
C MET A 157 -0.02 2.02 4.42
N LEU A 158 0.91 2.82 3.92
CA LEU A 158 2.30 2.40 3.80
C LEU A 158 3.01 2.63 5.13
N SER A 159 3.81 1.65 5.55
CA SER A 159 4.79 1.77 6.64
C SER A 159 6.16 1.44 6.07
N VAL A 160 7.00 2.46 5.92
CA VAL A 160 8.23 2.38 5.14
C VAL A 160 9.43 2.72 5.99
N THR A 161 10.48 1.91 5.93
CA THR A 161 11.77 2.22 6.56
C THR A 161 12.76 2.75 5.54
N VAL A 162 13.49 3.81 5.91
CA VAL A 162 14.54 4.43 5.09
C VAL A 162 15.80 4.66 5.92
N GLY A 163 16.98 4.56 5.28
CA GLY A 163 18.26 4.53 5.97
C GLY A 163 18.76 5.89 6.46
N THR A 164 18.23 7.00 5.94
CA THR A 164 18.72 8.35 6.27
C THR A 164 17.62 9.22 6.89
N SER A 165 17.95 10.46 7.25
CA SER A 165 17.06 11.38 7.94
C SER A 165 15.95 11.94 7.05
N ALA A 166 14.94 12.54 7.67
CA ALA A 166 13.80 13.14 6.96
C ALA A 166 14.23 14.30 6.05
N GLU A 167 15.24 15.07 6.46
CA GLU A 167 15.76 16.20 5.67
C GLU A 167 16.32 15.74 4.32
N THR A 168 16.93 14.55 4.26
CA THR A 168 17.45 14.02 2.99
C THR A 168 16.36 13.54 2.04
N TYR A 169 15.16 13.29 2.56
CA TYR A 169 13.97 12.90 1.82
C TYR A 169 12.91 14.00 1.68
N ALA A 170 13.27 15.23 2.02
CA ALA A 170 12.44 16.40 1.75
C ALA A 170 12.47 16.75 0.23
N HIS A 171 11.55 17.61 -0.21
CA HIS A 171 11.47 18.04 -1.61
C HIS A 171 12.75 18.68 -2.16
N ASP A 172 13.58 19.25 -1.29
CA ASP A 172 14.91 19.83 -1.58
C ASP A 172 16.08 18.95 -1.05
N GLY A 173 15.76 17.77 -0.55
CA GLY A 173 16.73 16.81 -0.03
C GLY A 173 17.44 16.02 -1.15
N ARG A 174 18.71 15.64 -0.91
CA ARG A 174 19.54 14.93 -1.91
C ARG A 174 19.02 13.54 -2.31
N SER A 175 18.18 12.91 -1.50
CA SER A 175 17.59 11.61 -1.82
C SER A 175 16.31 11.75 -2.66
N GLY A 176 15.79 12.98 -2.80
CA GLY A 176 14.55 13.29 -3.47
C GLY A 176 13.32 13.18 -2.55
N ASP A 177 12.21 13.71 -3.02
CA ASP A 177 10.96 13.84 -2.27
C ASP A 177 10.32 12.46 -1.98
N ILE A 178 10.15 12.14 -0.71
CA ILE A 178 9.55 10.87 -0.27
C ILE A 178 8.10 10.71 -0.75
N ASP A 179 7.33 11.79 -0.82
CA ASP A 179 5.93 11.74 -1.27
C ASP A 179 5.86 11.34 -2.74
N LEU A 180 6.83 11.82 -3.56
CA LEU A 180 6.95 11.41 -4.96
C LEU A 180 7.34 9.94 -5.10
N MET A 181 8.25 9.45 -4.26
CA MET A 181 8.70 8.05 -4.30
C MET A 181 7.59 7.08 -3.89
N LEU A 182 6.76 7.46 -2.92
CA LEU A 182 5.66 6.63 -2.44
C LEU A 182 4.39 6.76 -3.29
N TRP A 183 4.32 7.77 -4.16
CA TRP A 183 3.15 8.02 -4.99
C TRP A 183 2.69 6.81 -5.82
N PRO A 184 3.55 6.09 -6.57
CA PRO A 184 3.10 4.97 -7.40
C PRO A 184 2.40 3.87 -6.60
N VAL A 185 2.87 3.57 -5.40
CA VAL A 185 2.26 2.56 -4.52
C VAL A 185 0.94 3.08 -3.95
N ASN A 186 0.92 4.31 -3.45
CA ASN A 186 -0.29 4.95 -2.94
C ASN A 186 -1.37 5.06 -4.03
N PHE A 187 -0.98 5.43 -5.26
CA PHE A 187 -1.88 5.50 -6.40
C PHE A 187 -2.46 4.13 -6.77
N SER A 188 -1.64 3.07 -6.74
CA SER A 188 -2.09 1.70 -6.99
C SER A 188 -3.13 1.23 -5.96
N LEU A 189 -2.96 1.59 -4.69
CA LEU A 189 -3.94 1.31 -3.64
C LEU A 189 -5.25 2.08 -3.87
N ALA A 190 -5.16 3.37 -4.21
CA ALA A 190 -6.33 4.18 -4.57
C ALA A 190 -7.02 3.64 -5.82
N TYR A 191 -6.25 3.17 -6.81
CA TYR A 191 -6.78 2.60 -8.06
C TYR A 191 -7.70 1.40 -7.83
N VAL A 192 -7.38 0.53 -6.87
CA VAL A 192 -8.21 -0.62 -6.53
C VAL A 192 -9.29 -0.32 -5.48
N GLY A 193 -9.41 0.94 -5.02
CA GLY A 193 -10.53 1.45 -4.22
C GLY A 193 -10.24 1.70 -2.74
N PHE A 194 -9.02 1.51 -2.25
CA PHE A 194 -8.69 1.85 -0.86
C PHE A 194 -8.76 3.36 -0.59
N THR A 195 -9.23 3.72 0.60
CA THR A 195 -8.93 5.02 1.19
C THR A 195 -7.50 4.99 1.70
N VAL A 196 -6.60 5.69 1.00
CA VAL A 196 -5.17 5.68 1.31
C VAL A 196 -4.86 6.71 2.39
N LEU A 197 -4.25 6.26 3.48
CA LEU A 197 -3.85 7.11 4.59
C LEU A 197 -2.42 7.64 4.38
N GLN A 198 -2.12 8.78 5.01
CA GLN A 198 -0.76 9.31 5.06
C GLN A 198 0.23 8.22 5.50
N PRO A 199 1.31 7.96 4.78
CA PRO A 199 2.30 6.95 5.12
C PRO A 199 2.94 7.17 6.50
N PHE A 200 3.33 6.09 7.15
CA PHE A 200 4.27 6.13 8.27
C PHE A 200 5.68 5.88 7.72
N VAL A 201 6.57 6.86 7.83
CA VAL A 201 7.95 6.74 7.36
C VAL A 201 8.90 6.71 8.55
N ALA A 202 9.60 5.60 8.72
CA ALA A 202 10.62 5.40 9.74
C ALA A 202 11.99 5.82 9.18
N TYR A 203 12.43 7.02 9.52
CA TYR A 203 13.70 7.57 9.07
C TYR A 203 14.88 7.10 9.91
N GLY A 204 16.06 7.03 9.31
CA GLY A 204 17.30 6.71 9.99
C GLY A 204 17.39 5.25 10.47
N VAL A 205 16.75 4.33 9.76
CA VAL A 205 16.87 2.88 10.00
C VAL A 205 18.13 2.40 9.29
N GLU A 206 19.28 2.57 9.94
CA GLU A 206 20.58 2.30 9.36
C GLU A 206 20.90 0.81 9.33
N ALA A 207 21.41 0.33 8.20
CA ALA A 207 21.92 -1.02 8.09
C ALA A 207 23.32 -1.13 8.72
N GLY A 208 23.46 -2.00 9.70
CA GLY A 208 24.76 -2.41 10.25
C GLY A 208 25.44 -1.44 11.20
N LEU A 209 24.78 -0.40 11.67
CA LEU A 209 25.29 0.55 12.71
C LEU A 209 26.68 1.13 12.41
N ARG A 210 27.06 1.31 11.14
CA ARG A 210 28.43 1.62 10.74
C ARG A 210 28.84 3.09 10.91
N TYR A 211 27.86 3.99 11.00
CA TYR A 211 28.10 5.44 10.88
C TYR A 211 27.63 6.25 12.08
N SER A 212 26.86 5.66 12.98
CA SER A 212 26.28 6.35 14.13
C SER A 212 26.56 5.60 15.43
N ASP A 213 26.57 6.34 16.55
CA ASP A 213 26.67 5.74 17.89
C ASP A 213 25.53 4.75 18.13
N PRO A 214 25.81 3.49 18.53
CA PRO A 214 24.78 2.47 18.74
C PRO A 214 23.69 2.89 19.75
N GLY A 215 24.06 3.67 20.78
CA GLY A 215 23.10 4.15 21.78
C GLY A 215 22.11 5.16 21.19
N VAL A 216 22.60 6.06 20.34
CA VAL A 216 21.77 7.04 19.62
C VAL A 216 20.81 6.34 18.66
N VAL A 217 21.32 5.37 17.89
CA VAL A 217 20.49 4.59 16.96
C VAL A 217 19.41 3.82 17.74
N LYS A 218 19.78 3.13 18.81
CA LYS A 218 18.82 2.38 19.64
C LYS A 218 17.71 3.27 20.20
N ALA A 219 18.06 4.46 20.71
CA ALA A 219 17.09 5.41 21.23
C ALA A 219 16.12 5.90 20.13
N ARG A 220 16.66 6.22 18.94
CA ARG A 220 15.86 6.60 17.77
C ARG A 220 14.88 5.50 17.34
N LEU A 221 15.37 4.28 17.21
CA LEU A 221 14.53 3.13 16.84
C LEU A 221 13.44 2.86 17.89
N ALA A 222 13.76 2.99 19.18
CA ALA A 222 12.77 2.87 20.24
C ALA A 222 11.68 3.98 20.14
N GLY A 223 12.08 5.22 19.82
CA GLY A 223 11.14 6.31 19.57
C GLY A 223 10.21 6.05 18.39
N ILE A 224 10.75 5.50 17.28
CA ILE A 224 9.95 5.10 16.10
C ILE A 224 8.92 4.03 16.48
N VAL A 225 9.34 2.99 17.22
CA VAL A 225 8.44 1.94 17.70
C VAL A 225 7.33 2.51 18.58
N ALA A 226 7.68 3.39 19.52
CA ALA A 226 6.70 4.03 20.40
C ALA A 226 5.66 4.84 19.61
N ALA A 227 6.11 5.64 18.65
CA ALA A 227 5.22 6.40 17.76
C ALA A 227 4.31 5.49 16.93
N PHE A 228 4.86 4.42 16.33
CA PHE A 228 4.08 3.47 15.55
C PHE A 228 3.00 2.76 16.37
N ARG A 229 3.35 2.31 17.58
CA ARG A 229 2.40 1.69 18.52
C ARG A 229 1.29 2.64 18.94
N ASP A 230 1.60 3.91 19.14
CA ASP A 230 0.64 4.92 19.54
C ASP A 230 -0.29 5.35 18.39
N GLU A 231 0.25 5.55 17.18
CA GLU A 231 -0.49 6.05 16.05
C GLU A 231 -1.38 4.98 15.37
N LEU A 232 -0.93 3.73 15.32
CA LEU A 232 -1.57 2.69 14.53
C LEU A 232 -3.00 2.36 14.98
N PRO A 233 -3.32 2.21 16.28
CA PRO A 233 -4.70 2.01 16.73
C PRO A 233 -5.62 3.20 16.39
N ARG A 234 -5.04 4.38 16.18
CA ARG A 234 -5.74 5.61 15.80
C ARG A 234 -5.70 5.89 14.29
N ALA A 235 -5.35 4.90 13.48
CA ALA A 235 -5.25 5.07 12.02
C ALA A 235 -6.54 5.64 11.38
N GLY A 236 -7.69 5.45 12.03
CA GLY A 236 -8.96 6.04 11.59
C GLY A 236 -8.99 7.58 11.57
N SER A 237 -8.17 8.25 12.38
CA SER A 237 -8.03 9.71 12.44
C SER A 237 -6.86 10.24 11.61
N ARG A 238 -6.07 9.35 10.99
CA ARG A 238 -4.92 9.72 10.17
C ARG A 238 -5.37 10.45 8.90
N ALA A 239 -4.59 11.44 8.45
CA ALA A 239 -4.87 12.18 7.23
C ALA A 239 -5.00 11.24 6.02
N VAL A 240 -5.99 11.50 5.18
CA VAL A 240 -6.23 10.78 3.93
C VAL A 240 -5.50 11.48 2.80
N LEU A 241 -4.77 10.73 1.98
CA LEU A 241 -4.18 11.25 0.76
C LEU A 241 -5.28 11.52 -0.26
N PRO A 242 -5.35 12.74 -0.81
CA PRO A 242 -6.35 13.07 -1.81
C PRO A 242 -5.96 12.52 -3.19
N PHE A 243 -6.92 11.92 -3.89
CA PHE A 243 -6.81 11.51 -5.29
C PHE A 243 -7.96 12.10 -6.09
N ASN A 244 -7.72 12.38 -7.36
CA ASN A 244 -8.75 12.89 -8.24
C ASN A 244 -9.84 11.85 -8.48
N ARG A 245 -11.09 12.28 -8.39
CA ARG A 245 -12.27 11.44 -8.59
C ARG A 245 -12.62 11.30 -10.07
N LYS A 246 -13.37 10.26 -10.40
CA LYS A 246 -13.81 9.95 -11.77
C LYS A 246 -14.47 11.16 -12.46
N ALA A 247 -15.31 11.91 -11.75
CA ALA A 247 -15.99 13.09 -12.29
C ALA A 247 -15.07 14.28 -12.59
N GLU A 248 -13.82 14.25 -12.10
CA GLU A 248 -12.84 15.33 -12.30
C GLU A 248 -12.02 15.16 -13.59
N TRP A 249 -12.24 14.06 -14.32
CA TRP A 249 -11.59 13.77 -15.59
C TRP A 249 -12.52 14.01 -16.76
N GLY A 250 -11.99 14.58 -17.84
CA GLY A 250 -12.68 14.70 -19.12
C GLY A 250 -12.76 13.37 -19.87
N ALA A 251 -13.56 13.31 -20.91
CA ALA A 251 -13.69 12.11 -21.76
C ALA A 251 -12.37 11.72 -22.44
N ASP A 252 -11.45 12.66 -22.61
CA ASP A 252 -10.11 12.47 -23.14
C ASP A 252 -9.09 11.97 -22.09
N GLY A 253 -9.52 11.72 -20.85
CA GLY A 253 -8.68 11.27 -19.75
C GLY A 253 -7.83 12.38 -19.10
N ARG A 254 -8.02 13.65 -19.48
CA ARG A 254 -7.32 14.78 -18.86
C ARG A 254 -8.11 15.35 -17.70
N ILE A 255 -7.37 15.96 -16.75
CA ILE A 255 -8.01 16.66 -15.66
C ILE A 255 -8.83 17.84 -16.18
N ARG A 256 -10.06 17.97 -15.71
CA ARG A 256 -10.96 19.06 -16.10
C ARG A 256 -10.41 20.41 -15.64
N PRO A 257 -10.64 21.50 -16.37
CA PRO A 257 -10.11 22.83 -16.03
C PRO A 257 -10.54 23.35 -14.64
N ASP A 258 -11.72 22.94 -14.19
CA ASP A 258 -12.35 23.32 -12.92
C ASP A 258 -12.02 22.36 -11.76
N ALA A 259 -11.41 21.18 -12.03
CA ALA A 259 -11.09 20.20 -11.03
C ALA A 259 -9.79 20.54 -10.27
N PRO A 260 -9.66 20.19 -8.97
CA PRO A 260 -8.42 20.35 -8.24
C PRO A 260 -7.32 19.41 -8.77
N VAL A 261 -6.06 19.77 -8.55
CA VAL A 261 -4.90 18.89 -8.78
C VAL A 261 -4.35 18.47 -7.43
N HIS A 262 -4.44 17.18 -7.12
CA HIS A 262 -4.03 16.63 -5.82
C HIS A 262 -2.64 15.98 -5.86
N SER A 263 -2.14 15.68 -7.05
CA SER A 263 -0.88 14.96 -7.23
C SER A 263 0.19 15.86 -7.85
N PRO A 264 1.44 15.77 -7.37
CA PRO A 264 2.57 16.45 -8.03
C PRO A 264 2.90 15.88 -9.43
N PHE A 265 2.40 14.68 -9.77
CA PHE A 265 2.57 14.07 -11.09
C PHE A 265 1.55 14.52 -12.12
N ILE A 266 0.40 15.05 -11.68
CA ILE A 266 -0.66 15.54 -12.55
C ILE A 266 -0.54 17.05 -12.59
N ARG A 267 -0.15 17.59 -13.76
CA ARG A 267 0.01 19.03 -13.97
C ARG A 267 -0.94 19.51 -15.06
N ARG A 268 -1.42 20.72 -14.93
CA ARG A 268 -2.19 21.37 -16.00
C ARG A 268 -1.26 21.75 -17.15
N ARG A 269 -1.70 21.57 -18.40
CA ARG A 269 -0.89 21.83 -19.58
C ARG A 269 -0.28 23.26 -19.60
N LYS A 270 -1.02 24.27 -19.14
CA LYS A 270 -0.53 25.65 -19.03
C LYS A 270 0.61 25.86 -18.02
N GLN A 271 0.84 24.91 -17.11
CA GLN A 271 1.96 24.95 -16.16
C GLN A 271 3.25 24.38 -16.75
N LEU A 272 3.14 23.56 -17.79
CA LEU A 272 4.29 22.97 -18.50
C LEU A 272 4.87 23.89 -19.57
N ASP A 273 4.06 24.84 -20.08
CA ASP A 273 4.48 25.78 -21.12
C ASP A 273 5.23 27.03 -20.54
N LEU A 274 5.43 27.10 -19.23
CA LEU A 274 6.06 28.22 -18.51
C LEU A 274 7.41 27.85 -17.85
N GLU A 275 7.85 26.62 -17.97
CA GLU A 275 9.16 26.12 -17.52
C GLU A 275 10.05 25.81 -18.76
#